data_ceb4e3f3a3b8ab26f71872f6fc9512ca
#
_entry.id   ceb4e3f3a3b8ab26f71872f6fc9512ca
#
_cell.length_a   1.000
_cell.length_b   1.000
_cell.length_c   1.000
_cell.angle_alpha   90.00
_cell.angle_beta   90.00
_cell.angle_gamma   90.00
#
_symmetry.space_group_name_H-M   'P 1'
#
loop_
_entity.id
_entity.type
_entity.pdbx_description
1 polymer ?
#
loop_
_entity_poly.entity_id
_entity_poly.type
_entity_poly.pdbx_seq_one_letter_code
_entity_poly.pdbx_strand_id
1 'polypeptide(L)'
;RLIQHRLAEKDFINKLNIRTTRYASIEKKSDIETLEDFLPGILKTTTMGYDGKGQYPVKKIEDLETLNIDFSKGYILEKIVKLKKEISIIITRFGNNKFQIYEPIENKHQEQILKHSKIPAEIDKKIYAQSKDWAMSIAEELKYVGTLCVEFFIDRNDNLYVNEIAPRVHNSGHLTINAYNVSQFENHVR
;
A
#
# COMPACT_ATOMS: atom_id res chain seq x y z
N ARG A 1 -7.17 -0.93 -13.98
CA ARG A 1 -8.20 -1.86 -13.42
C ARG A 1 -7.63 -2.75 -12.30
N LEU A 2 -6.43 -3.36 -12.48
CA LEU A 2 -5.83 -4.28 -11.50
C LEU A 2 -5.65 -3.60 -10.13
N ILE A 3 -4.98 -2.46 -10.08
CA ILE A 3 -4.68 -1.69 -8.84
C ILE A 3 -5.91 -0.96 -8.26
N GLN A 4 -7.03 -0.92 -8.96
CA GLN A 4 -8.27 -0.33 -8.47
C GLN A 4 -9.12 -1.29 -7.63
N HIS A 5 -8.69 -2.54 -7.49
CA HIS A 5 -9.37 -3.58 -6.75
C HIS A 5 -8.38 -4.21 -5.76
N ARG A 6 -8.58 -3.99 -4.46
CA ARG A 6 -7.64 -4.37 -3.38
C ARG A 6 -7.25 -5.85 -3.40
N LEU A 7 -8.20 -6.75 -3.61
CA LEU A 7 -7.91 -8.17 -3.69
C LEU A 7 -7.00 -8.49 -4.89
N ALA A 8 -7.34 -7.98 -6.07
CA ALA A 8 -6.51 -8.19 -7.27
C ALA A 8 -5.10 -7.59 -7.14
N GLU A 9 -4.98 -6.44 -6.47
CA GLU A 9 -3.68 -5.82 -6.15
C GLU A 9 -2.84 -6.72 -5.25
N LYS A 10 -3.41 -7.25 -4.18
CA LYS A 10 -2.68 -8.12 -3.25
C LYS A 10 -2.30 -9.46 -3.89
N ASP A 11 -3.19 -10.03 -4.69
CA ASP A 11 -2.90 -11.25 -5.48
C ASP A 11 -1.77 -11.01 -6.48
N PHE A 12 -1.75 -9.85 -7.12
CA PHE A 12 -0.68 -9.43 -8.01
C PHE A 12 0.67 -9.31 -7.28
N ILE A 13 0.69 -8.66 -6.11
CA ILE A 13 1.89 -8.53 -5.29
C ILE A 13 2.41 -9.92 -4.87
N ASN A 14 1.53 -10.82 -4.43
CA ASN A 14 1.89 -12.18 -4.05
C ASN A 14 2.46 -13.00 -5.24
N LYS A 15 1.93 -12.83 -6.46
CA LYS A 15 2.48 -13.49 -7.67
C LYS A 15 3.91 -13.09 -7.97
N LEU A 16 4.34 -11.90 -7.55
CA LEU A 16 5.73 -11.44 -7.65
C LEU A 16 6.61 -11.97 -6.53
N ASN A 17 6.11 -12.83 -5.64
CA ASN A 17 6.78 -13.27 -4.40
C ASN A 17 7.16 -12.10 -3.49
N ILE A 18 6.42 -10.99 -3.58
CA ILE A 18 6.55 -9.82 -2.74
C ILE A 18 5.55 -9.92 -1.58
N ARG A 19 6.03 -9.66 -0.37
CA ARG A 19 5.21 -9.77 0.83
C ARG A 19 4.23 -8.60 0.93
N THR A 20 2.95 -8.91 1.19
CA THR A 20 1.91 -7.95 1.60
C THR A 20 1.30 -8.36 2.93
N THR A 21 0.45 -7.52 3.52
CA THR A 21 -0.31 -7.88 4.74
C THR A 21 -1.15 -9.14 4.48
N ARG A 22 -1.26 -10.03 5.48
CA ARG A 22 -2.18 -11.18 5.37
C ARG A 22 -3.60 -10.68 5.19
N TYR A 23 -4.36 -11.31 4.30
CA TYR A 23 -5.72 -10.90 3.97
C TYR A 23 -6.60 -12.10 3.66
N ALA A 24 -7.90 -11.87 3.79
CA ALA A 24 -8.94 -12.79 3.37
C ALA A 24 -10.05 -12.04 2.64
N SER A 25 -10.61 -12.61 1.58
CA SER A 25 -11.79 -12.09 0.89
C SER A 25 -13.05 -12.41 1.68
N ILE A 26 -14.00 -11.49 1.69
CA ILE A 26 -15.32 -11.67 2.26
C ILE A 26 -16.37 -11.35 1.19
N GLU A 27 -17.02 -12.38 0.66
CA GLU A 27 -18.05 -12.27 -0.37
C GLU A 27 -19.45 -12.59 0.15
N LYS A 28 -19.52 -13.36 1.25
CA LYS A 28 -20.78 -13.79 1.89
C LYS A 28 -20.60 -13.94 3.39
N LYS A 29 -21.72 -14.00 4.12
CA LYS A 29 -21.74 -14.06 5.57
C LYS A 29 -20.97 -15.26 6.15
N SER A 30 -21.05 -16.44 5.50
CA SER A 30 -20.34 -17.65 5.97
C SER A 30 -18.83 -17.54 5.92
N ASP A 31 -18.27 -16.62 5.14
CA ASP A 31 -16.82 -16.43 5.06
C ASP A 31 -16.26 -15.86 6.37
N ILE A 32 -17.11 -15.15 7.14
CA ILE A 32 -16.74 -14.53 8.42
C ILE A 32 -16.31 -15.56 9.47
N GLU A 33 -16.94 -16.74 9.48
CA GLU A 33 -16.72 -17.78 10.48
C GLU A 33 -15.27 -18.32 10.50
N THR A 34 -14.50 -18.11 9.43
CA THR A 34 -13.14 -18.62 9.26
C THR A 34 -12.05 -17.55 9.48
N LEU A 35 -12.42 -16.35 9.95
CA LEU A 35 -11.53 -15.18 9.95
C LEU A 35 -10.81 -14.91 11.28
N GLU A 36 -10.93 -15.77 12.28
CA GLU A 36 -10.27 -15.56 13.61
C GLU A 36 -8.75 -15.29 13.48
N ASP A 37 -8.06 -16.01 12.60
CA ASP A 37 -6.62 -15.85 12.37
C ASP A 37 -6.23 -14.49 11.78
N PHE A 38 -7.18 -13.72 11.25
CA PHE A 38 -6.96 -12.41 10.68
C PHE A 38 -7.23 -11.27 11.68
N LEU A 39 -7.66 -11.60 12.89
CA LEU A 39 -7.96 -10.63 13.93
C LEU A 39 -6.75 -10.37 14.86
N PRO A 40 -6.62 -9.17 15.41
CA PRO A 40 -7.33 -7.97 14.99
C PRO A 40 -6.98 -7.57 13.57
N GLY A 41 -7.96 -7.05 12.82
CA GLY A 41 -7.85 -6.72 11.41
C GLY A 41 -8.50 -5.39 11.04
N ILE A 42 -8.38 -5.01 9.77
CA ILE A 42 -9.09 -3.89 9.17
C ILE A 42 -9.92 -4.43 8.01
N LEU A 43 -11.23 -4.31 8.13
CA LEU A 43 -12.15 -4.60 7.04
C LEU A 43 -12.14 -3.42 6.07
N LYS A 44 -11.93 -3.70 4.78
CA LYS A 44 -11.90 -2.67 3.73
C LYS A 44 -12.81 -3.09 2.59
N THR A 45 -13.49 -2.12 1.95
CA THR A 45 -14.15 -2.39 0.65
C THR A 45 -13.09 -2.72 -0.40
N THR A 46 -13.40 -3.67 -1.30
CA THR A 46 -12.46 -4.05 -2.37
C THR A 46 -12.23 -2.95 -3.39
N THR A 47 -13.18 -2.03 -3.54
CA THR A 47 -13.14 -0.89 -4.46
C THR A 47 -13.59 0.39 -3.76
N MET A 48 -13.34 1.56 -4.37
CA MET A 48 -13.88 2.87 -3.95
C MET A 48 -13.43 3.37 -2.54
N GLY A 49 -12.42 2.77 -1.93
CA GLY A 49 -11.86 3.26 -0.66
C GLY A 49 -10.75 4.30 -0.89
N TYR A 50 -10.84 5.45 -0.22
CA TYR A 50 -9.82 6.52 -0.20
C TYR A 50 -9.84 7.26 1.14
N ASP A 51 -8.71 7.78 1.58
CA ASP A 51 -8.57 8.57 2.82
C ASP A 51 -9.28 7.95 4.03
N GLY A 52 -9.11 6.63 4.23
CA GLY A 52 -9.73 5.88 5.34
C GLY A 52 -11.23 5.57 5.18
N LYS A 53 -11.89 6.06 4.14
CA LYS A 53 -13.30 5.72 3.88
C LYS A 53 -13.44 4.27 3.45
N GLY A 54 -14.46 3.60 4.00
CA GLY A 54 -14.70 2.18 3.75
C GLY A 54 -13.69 1.26 4.45
N GLN A 55 -13.07 1.73 5.55
CA GLN A 55 -12.18 0.95 6.41
C GLN A 55 -12.78 0.90 7.83
N TYR A 56 -12.88 -0.32 8.37
CA TYR A 56 -13.50 -0.57 9.68
C TYR A 56 -12.56 -1.42 10.52
N PRO A 57 -12.04 -0.92 11.65
CA PRO A 57 -11.27 -1.73 12.59
C PRO A 57 -12.13 -2.86 13.16
N VAL A 58 -11.61 -4.08 13.14
CA VAL A 58 -12.27 -5.29 13.64
C VAL A 58 -11.36 -5.93 14.67
N LYS A 59 -11.82 -6.06 15.91
CA LYS A 59 -11.04 -6.68 16.98
C LYS A 59 -11.42 -8.12 17.20
N LYS A 60 -12.69 -8.47 16.99
CA LYS A 60 -13.27 -9.79 17.21
C LYS A 60 -14.37 -10.07 16.17
N ILE A 61 -14.77 -11.32 16.03
CA ILE A 61 -15.75 -11.76 15.02
C ILE A 61 -17.09 -11.01 15.17
N GLU A 62 -17.54 -10.80 16.40
CA GLU A 62 -18.82 -10.13 16.67
C GLU A 62 -18.84 -8.68 16.14
N ASP A 63 -17.68 -8.04 16.01
CA ASP A 63 -17.61 -6.70 15.40
C ASP A 63 -18.02 -6.74 13.92
N LEU A 64 -17.68 -7.83 13.18
CA LEU A 64 -18.11 -8.03 11.79
C LEU A 64 -19.62 -8.29 11.69
N GLU A 65 -20.20 -8.99 12.66
CA GLU A 65 -21.63 -9.27 12.68
C GLU A 65 -22.47 -8.01 12.95
N THR A 66 -21.92 -7.05 13.69
CA THR A 66 -22.59 -5.77 14.00
C THR A 66 -22.47 -4.75 12.87
N LEU A 67 -21.51 -4.91 11.96
CA LEU A 67 -21.37 -4.07 10.79
C LEU A 67 -22.48 -4.42 9.78
N ASN A 68 -23.19 -3.41 9.29
CA ASN A 68 -24.17 -3.59 8.20
C ASN A 68 -23.42 -3.78 6.88
N ILE A 69 -22.86 -4.99 6.67
CA ILE A 69 -22.06 -5.33 5.51
C ILE A 69 -22.97 -5.59 4.30
N ASP A 70 -22.80 -4.78 3.28
CA ASP A 70 -23.39 -5.02 1.97
C ASP A 70 -22.46 -5.91 1.13
N PHE A 71 -22.64 -7.22 1.21
CA PHE A 71 -21.77 -8.19 0.54
C PHE A 71 -21.68 -8.02 -0.98
N SER A 72 -22.63 -7.29 -1.61
CA SER A 72 -22.55 -7.00 -3.04
C SER A 72 -21.34 -6.13 -3.43
N LYS A 73 -20.75 -5.41 -2.47
CA LYS A 73 -19.57 -4.56 -2.69
C LYS A 73 -18.24 -5.31 -2.63
N GLY A 74 -18.24 -6.53 -2.08
CA GLY A 74 -17.04 -7.28 -1.76
C GLY A 74 -16.15 -6.59 -0.73
N TYR A 75 -15.56 -7.36 0.16
CA TYR A 75 -14.67 -6.86 1.21
C TYR A 75 -13.40 -7.71 1.31
N ILE A 76 -12.39 -7.11 1.89
CA ILE A 76 -11.14 -7.75 2.28
C ILE A 76 -10.88 -7.45 3.75
N LEU A 77 -10.58 -8.48 4.54
CA LEU A 77 -10.09 -8.32 5.90
C LEU A 77 -8.56 -8.44 5.88
N GLU A 78 -7.88 -7.37 6.25
CA GLU A 78 -6.43 -7.36 6.37
C GLU A 78 -6.02 -7.45 7.83
N LYS A 79 -5.10 -8.38 8.15
CA LYS A 79 -4.52 -8.49 9.48
C LYS A 79 -3.72 -7.23 9.83
N ILE A 80 -3.91 -6.68 11.04
CA ILE A 80 -3.16 -5.53 11.52
C ILE A 80 -1.67 -5.89 11.64
N VAL A 81 -0.82 -5.08 11.03
CA VAL A 81 0.62 -5.13 11.20
C VAL A 81 1.01 -4.37 12.47
N LYS A 82 1.86 -4.96 13.31
CA LYS A 82 2.45 -4.25 14.47
C LYS A 82 3.49 -3.25 13.95
N LEU A 83 2.99 -2.09 13.55
CA LEU A 83 3.73 -1.09 12.82
C LEU A 83 4.90 -0.52 13.62
N LYS A 84 6.08 -0.40 12.99
CA LYS A 84 7.24 0.36 13.42
C LYS A 84 7.35 1.65 12.64
N LYS A 85 7.25 1.57 11.31
CA LYS A 85 7.31 2.72 10.38
C LYS A 85 6.45 2.47 9.15
N GLU A 86 6.06 3.56 8.52
CA GLU A 86 5.49 3.59 7.18
C GLU A 86 6.46 4.30 6.25
N ILE A 87 6.71 3.71 5.08
CA ILE A 87 7.53 4.33 4.04
C ILE A 87 6.83 4.26 2.69
N SER A 88 7.26 5.10 1.77
CA SER A 88 6.86 5.02 0.36
C SER A 88 8.05 5.17 -0.57
N ILE A 89 7.96 4.53 -1.72
CA ILE A 89 8.87 4.70 -2.86
C ILE A 89 8.07 5.36 -3.99
N ILE A 90 8.57 6.50 -4.43
CA ILE A 90 8.09 7.13 -5.67
C ILE A 90 9.01 6.68 -6.80
N ILE A 91 8.43 6.06 -7.81
CA ILE A 91 9.14 5.56 -8.99
C ILE A 91 8.42 6.00 -10.26
N THR A 92 9.19 6.44 -11.25
CA THR A 92 8.71 6.74 -12.59
C THR A 92 9.34 5.78 -13.58
N ARG A 93 8.50 5.13 -14.39
CA ARG A 93 8.94 4.35 -15.55
C ARG A 93 8.65 5.15 -16.81
N PHE A 94 9.68 5.35 -17.63
CA PHE A 94 9.58 6.06 -18.91
C PHE A 94 9.26 5.10 -20.07
N GLY A 95 8.77 5.63 -21.17
CA GLY A 95 8.41 4.82 -22.36
C GLY A 95 9.58 4.03 -22.97
N ASN A 96 10.83 4.43 -22.68
CA ASN A 96 12.07 3.75 -23.09
C ASN A 96 12.54 2.69 -22.09
N ASN A 97 11.70 2.25 -21.15
CA ASN A 97 12.00 1.32 -20.07
C ASN A 97 13.08 1.78 -19.07
N LYS A 98 13.40 3.06 -19.02
CA LYS A 98 14.23 3.62 -17.98
C LYS A 98 13.40 3.94 -16.74
N PHE A 99 14.05 3.95 -15.58
CA PHE A 99 13.43 4.26 -14.30
C PHE A 99 14.12 5.43 -13.62
N GLN A 100 13.34 6.25 -12.93
CA GLN A 100 13.79 7.20 -11.94
C GLN A 100 13.14 6.84 -10.60
N ILE A 101 13.96 6.58 -9.59
CA ILE A 101 13.50 6.18 -8.26
C ILE A 101 14.00 7.21 -7.27
N TYR A 102 13.10 7.79 -6.48
CA TYR A 102 13.47 8.66 -5.36
C TYR A 102 13.92 7.84 -4.15
N GLU A 103 14.61 8.50 -3.24
CA GLU A 103 14.95 7.91 -1.94
C GLU A 103 13.68 7.51 -1.19
N PRO A 104 13.72 6.45 -0.35
CA PRO A 104 12.58 6.09 0.49
C PRO A 104 12.13 7.27 1.35
N ILE A 105 10.84 7.46 1.42
CA ILE A 105 10.17 8.54 2.16
C ILE A 105 9.52 7.93 3.39
N GLU A 106 9.89 8.40 4.59
CA GLU A 106 9.20 8.05 5.83
C GLU A 106 7.93 8.88 5.98
N ASN A 107 6.81 8.22 6.27
CA ASN A 107 5.49 8.83 6.38
C ASN A 107 4.94 8.69 7.80
N LYS A 108 4.25 9.71 8.27
CA LYS A 108 3.49 9.68 9.52
C LYS A 108 2.05 10.06 9.24
N HIS A 109 1.14 9.10 9.46
CA HIS A 109 -0.29 9.31 9.40
C HIS A 109 -0.87 9.59 10.78
N GLN A 110 -1.87 10.45 10.83
CA GLN A 110 -2.71 10.69 11.99
C GLN A 110 -4.15 10.65 11.51
N GLU A 111 -5.00 9.85 12.17
CA GLU A 111 -6.40 9.67 11.76
C GLU A 111 -6.53 9.30 10.27
N GLN A 112 -5.64 8.42 9.80
CA GLN A 112 -5.55 7.95 8.40
C GLN A 112 -5.20 9.04 7.37
N ILE A 113 -4.81 10.23 7.81
CA ILE A 113 -4.37 11.33 6.95
C ILE A 113 -2.86 11.50 7.08
N LEU A 114 -2.17 11.60 5.94
CA LEU A 114 -0.73 11.89 5.90
C LEU A 114 -0.47 13.28 6.47
N LYS A 115 0.30 13.38 7.56
CA LYS A 115 0.67 14.63 8.23
C LYS A 115 2.09 15.07 7.95
N HIS A 116 3.03 14.12 7.92
CA HIS A 116 4.44 14.42 7.71
C HIS A 116 5.07 13.39 6.79
N SER A 117 5.93 13.88 5.89
CA SER A 117 6.82 13.06 5.09
C SER A 117 8.24 13.56 5.25
N LYS A 118 9.20 12.64 5.42
CA LYS A 118 10.64 12.92 5.58
C LYS A 118 11.44 12.12 4.56
N ILE A 119 12.37 12.78 3.88
CA ILE A 119 13.30 12.16 2.94
C ILE A 119 14.75 12.55 3.29
N PRO A 120 15.71 11.62 3.26
CA PRO A 120 15.52 10.18 3.17
C PRO A 120 14.88 9.59 4.43
N ALA A 121 14.22 8.45 4.31
CA ALA A 121 13.73 7.69 5.46
C ALA A 121 14.89 7.14 6.30
N GLU A 122 14.76 7.18 7.62
CA GLU A 122 15.73 6.57 8.55
C GLU A 122 15.40 5.10 8.73
N ILE A 123 15.90 4.24 7.83
CA ILE A 123 15.67 2.80 7.80
C ILE A 123 16.96 2.02 7.61
N ASP A 124 16.94 0.73 7.96
CA ASP A 124 18.06 -0.17 7.72
C ASP A 124 18.39 -0.29 6.23
N LYS A 125 19.70 -0.44 5.91
CA LYS A 125 20.19 -0.56 4.52
C LYS A 125 19.56 -1.72 3.74
N LYS A 126 19.23 -2.83 4.44
CA LYS A 126 18.57 -3.98 3.81
C LYS A 126 17.14 -3.64 3.41
N ILE A 127 16.39 -2.98 4.30
CA ILE A 127 15.03 -2.51 4.01
C ILE A 127 15.04 -1.47 2.90
N TYR A 128 16.01 -0.55 2.94
CA TYR A 128 16.22 0.44 1.90
C TYR A 128 16.38 -0.21 0.51
N ALA A 129 17.31 -1.15 0.37
CA ALA A 129 17.51 -1.86 -0.89
C ALA A 129 16.27 -2.65 -1.30
N GLN A 130 15.70 -3.43 -0.38
CA GLN A 130 14.54 -4.27 -0.63
C GLN A 130 13.31 -3.46 -1.08
N SER A 131 13.04 -2.30 -0.47
CA SER A 131 11.90 -1.46 -0.85
C SER A 131 12.04 -0.91 -2.28
N LYS A 132 13.25 -0.53 -2.68
CA LYS A 132 13.53 -0.06 -4.05
C LYS A 132 13.42 -1.20 -5.07
N ASP A 133 13.97 -2.38 -4.77
CA ASP A 133 13.90 -3.55 -5.63
C ASP A 133 12.45 -4.01 -5.85
N TRP A 134 11.65 -4.02 -4.78
CA TRP A 134 10.24 -4.38 -4.86
C TRP A 134 9.43 -3.36 -5.65
N ALA A 135 9.67 -2.06 -5.44
CA ALA A 135 9.01 -1.01 -6.21
C ALA A 135 9.34 -1.10 -7.70
N MET A 136 10.60 -1.42 -8.03
CA MET A 136 11.03 -1.61 -9.42
C MET A 136 10.37 -2.82 -10.05
N SER A 137 10.37 -3.98 -9.39
CA SER A 137 9.72 -5.21 -9.87
C SER A 137 8.22 -5.00 -10.11
N ILE A 138 7.54 -4.27 -9.21
CA ILE A 138 6.13 -3.91 -9.37
C ILE A 138 5.92 -3.01 -10.60
N ALA A 139 6.75 -1.98 -10.77
CA ALA A 139 6.63 -1.06 -11.90
C ALA A 139 6.92 -1.73 -13.25
N GLU A 140 7.87 -2.66 -13.28
CA GLU A 140 8.18 -3.47 -14.47
C GLU A 140 7.02 -4.36 -14.87
N GLU A 141 6.48 -5.14 -13.94
CA GLU A 141 5.41 -6.11 -14.23
C GLU A 141 4.08 -5.41 -14.60
N LEU A 142 3.79 -4.27 -13.96
CA LEU A 142 2.62 -3.45 -14.33
C LEU A 142 2.75 -2.84 -15.73
N LYS A 143 3.97 -2.74 -16.27
CA LYS A 143 4.28 -2.05 -17.55
C LYS A 143 3.71 -0.63 -17.60
N TYR A 144 3.49 -0.05 -16.43
CA TYR A 144 2.91 1.29 -16.30
C TYR A 144 3.94 2.34 -16.67
N VAL A 145 3.63 3.20 -17.63
CA VAL A 145 4.45 4.36 -17.99
C VAL A 145 3.94 5.57 -17.23
N GLY A 146 4.83 6.23 -16.50
CA GLY A 146 4.54 7.35 -15.62
C GLY A 146 4.98 7.10 -14.18
N THR A 147 4.62 7.99 -13.29
CA THR A 147 4.95 7.92 -11.87
C THR A 147 3.93 7.07 -11.12
N LEU A 148 4.42 6.17 -10.28
CA LEU A 148 3.63 5.45 -9.29
C LEU A 148 4.28 5.55 -7.91
N CYS A 149 3.48 5.35 -6.89
CA CYS A 149 3.91 5.20 -5.51
C CYS A 149 3.65 3.78 -5.04
N VAL A 150 4.62 3.19 -4.35
CA VAL A 150 4.42 1.96 -3.57
C VAL A 150 4.55 2.31 -2.10
N GLU A 151 3.51 2.08 -1.33
CA GLU A 151 3.50 2.24 0.11
C GLU A 151 3.85 0.95 0.82
N PHE A 152 4.65 1.07 1.88
CA PHE A 152 5.14 -0.06 2.64
C PHE A 152 4.92 0.13 4.14
N PHE A 153 4.63 -0.96 4.81
CA PHE A 153 4.73 -1.10 6.26
C PHE A 153 6.04 -1.81 6.64
N ILE A 154 6.67 -1.31 7.68
CA ILE A 154 7.79 -1.97 8.36
C ILE A 154 7.28 -2.35 9.75
N ASP A 155 7.27 -3.65 10.07
CA ASP A 155 6.84 -4.12 11.37
C ASP A 155 7.94 -3.98 12.44
N ARG A 156 7.62 -4.31 13.70
CA ARG A 156 8.56 -4.23 14.82
C ARG A 156 9.74 -5.22 14.74
N ASN A 157 9.66 -6.21 13.85
CA ASN A 157 10.71 -7.18 13.58
C ASN A 157 11.51 -6.84 12.31
N ASP A 158 11.34 -5.61 11.78
CA ASP A 158 11.97 -5.12 10.56
C ASP A 158 11.60 -5.91 9.29
N ASN A 159 10.42 -6.54 9.28
CA ASN A 159 9.87 -7.10 8.06
C ASN A 159 9.17 -6.02 7.24
N LEU A 160 9.39 -6.06 5.93
CA LEU A 160 8.78 -5.18 4.95
C LEU A 160 7.52 -5.83 4.34
N TYR A 161 6.46 -5.04 4.16
CA TYR A 161 5.20 -5.43 3.52
C TYR A 161 4.73 -4.33 2.60
N VAL A 162 4.31 -4.67 1.37
CA VAL A 162 3.58 -3.71 0.53
C VAL A 162 2.20 -3.50 1.13
N ASN A 163 1.84 -2.23 1.36
CA ASN A 163 0.51 -1.83 1.79
C ASN A 163 -0.41 -1.63 0.59
N GLU A 164 -0.08 -0.66 -0.27
CA GLU A 164 -0.83 -0.37 -1.48
C GLU A 164 0.05 0.22 -2.59
N ILE A 165 -0.47 0.21 -3.83
CA ILE A 165 0.15 0.79 -5.01
C ILE A 165 -0.77 1.89 -5.54
N ALA A 166 -0.24 3.11 -5.71
CA ALA A 166 -0.96 4.22 -6.33
C ALA A 166 -0.34 4.53 -7.70
N PRO A 167 -0.96 4.16 -8.83
CA PRO A 167 -0.42 4.40 -10.17
C PRO A 167 -0.67 5.86 -10.60
N ARG A 168 -0.11 6.78 -9.87
CA ARG A 168 -0.20 8.24 -10.04
C ARG A 168 0.83 8.93 -9.15
N VAL A 169 0.99 10.24 -9.33
CA VAL A 169 1.66 11.09 -8.34
C VAL A 169 0.95 10.96 -6.98
N HIS A 170 1.71 11.06 -5.88
CA HIS A 170 1.25 10.73 -4.54
C HIS A 170 1.56 11.83 -3.53
N ASN A 171 0.73 11.95 -2.48
CA ASN A 171 0.90 12.96 -1.43
C ASN A 171 2.27 12.87 -0.75
N SER A 172 2.75 11.66 -0.45
CA SER A 172 4.08 11.48 0.14
C SER A 172 5.22 11.96 -0.74
N GLY A 173 5.01 12.04 -2.07
CA GLY A 173 5.99 12.55 -3.03
C GLY A 173 5.96 14.07 -3.25
N HIS A 174 5.05 14.83 -2.60
CA HIS A 174 4.98 16.29 -2.76
C HIS A 174 6.28 16.98 -2.32
N LEU A 175 6.96 16.45 -1.32
CA LEU A 175 8.25 16.97 -0.86
C LEU A 175 9.33 16.97 -1.95
N THR A 176 9.17 16.17 -3.03
CA THR A 176 10.12 16.16 -4.16
C THR A 176 10.18 17.49 -4.89
N ILE A 177 9.17 18.36 -4.76
CA ILE A 177 9.14 19.71 -5.35
C ILE A 177 10.32 20.54 -4.83
N ASN A 178 10.64 20.42 -3.54
CA ASN A 178 11.68 21.22 -2.89
C ASN A 178 12.95 20.43 -2.59
N ALA A 179 12.87 19.09 -2.54
CA ALA A 179 14.00 18.23 -2.17
C ALA A 179 14.85 17.76 -3.36
N TYR A 180 14.35 17.90 -4.58
CA TYR A 180 15.02 17.42 -5.81
C TYR A 180 14.96 18.45 -6.93
N ASN A 181 15.90 18.36 -7.87
CA ASN A 181 15.92 19.21 -9.07
C ASN A 181 14.77 18.89 -10.04
N VAL A 182 14.21 17.68 -9.95
CA VAL A 182 13.06 17.22 -10.76
C VAL A 182 12.05 16.59 -9.82
N SER A 183 10.85 17.12 -9.79
CA SER A 183 9.76 16.63 -8.94
C SER A 183 9.09 15.38 -9.51
N GLN A 184 8.31 14.67 -8.68
CA GLN A 184 7.47 13.55 -9.15
C GLN A 184 6.51 13.97 -10.26
N PHE A 185 6.00 15.20 -10.21
CA PHE A 185 5.06 15.74 -11.21
C PHE A 185 5.75 15.94 -12.55
N GLU A 186 6.94 16.52 -12.52
CA GLU A 186 7.74 16.73 -13.72
C GLU A 186 8.16 15.40 -14.35
N ASN A 187 8.61 14.42 -13.55
CA ASN A 187 8.92 13.09 -14.03
C ASN A 187 7.70 12.37 -14.62
N HIS A 188 6.49 12.66 -14.10
CA HIS A 188 5.26 12.05 -14.61
C HIS A 188 4.89 12.51 -16.03
N VAL A 189 5.22 13.75 -16.39
CA VAL A 189 4.87 14.34 -17.70
C VAL A 189 5.98 14.25 -18.74
N ARG A 190 7.21 13.91 -18.35
CA ARG A 190 8.34 13.63 -19.25
C ARG A 190 8.26 12.24 -19.89
#